data_9c6cd4bf16b871ba66f4aff9ef236b6f
#
_entry.id   9c6cd4bf16b871ba66f4aff9ef236b6f
#
_cell.length_a   1.000
_cell.length_b   1.000
_cell.length_c   1.000
_cell.angle_alpha   90.00
_cell.angle_beta   90.00
_cell.angle_gamma   90.00
#
_symmetry.space_group_name_H-M   'P 1'
#
loop_
_entity.id
_entity.type
_entity.pdbx_description
1 polymer ?
#
loop_
_entity_poly.entity_id
_entity_poly.type
_entity_poly.pdbx_seq_one_letter_code
_entity_poly.pdbx_strand_id
1 'polypeptide(L)'
;MKRFLFILTVALTLVSVFSVDARKKPLIGIAPGYSGASVSTLGRAYSDAIIRAGGIPVILPQVNNASMASEMLGRVDGFMLTGGVDLNPAYYGEAIWNETVEIDHHRDTIDVLYAKAALKSRKPILAICRGEQLLNVVLGGSLFQDLPTQKPGDVTHRQKTDSRFPTHSIILEENSRLFEIMGRRKSLEVNSLHHQAVKVLSDKVELAAYSPDGVVEAYEGTDKRQWLLAVQFHPEQLVRADESWLALFMAFVKACR
;
A
#
# COMPACT_ATOMS: atom_id res chain seq x y z
N MET A 1 -6.86 85.10 -8.37
CA MET A 1 -6.69 84.09 -7.33
C MET A 1 -7.14 82.75 -7.94
N LYS A 2 -6.22 81.94 -8.41
CA LYS A 2 -6.53 80.64 -8.99
C LYS A 2 -6.26 79.55 -7.95
N ARG A 3 -7.31 78.83 -7.53
CA ARG A 3 -7.20 77.66 -6.62
C ARG A 3 -6.81 76.42 -7.44
N PHE A 4 -5.61 75.88 -7.17
CA PHE A 4 -5.17 74.56 -7.66
C PHE A 4 -5.79 73.48 -6.80
N LEU A 5 -6.61 72.64 -7.42
CA LEU A 5 -7.17 71.44 -6.77
C LEU A 5 -6.21 70.29 -7.03
N PHE A 6 -5.54 69.78 -5.98
CA PHE A 6 -4.69 68.62 -6.04
C PHE A 6 -5.60 67.38 -5.93
N ILE A 7 -5.75 66.63 -7.01
CA ILE A 7 -6.42 65.33 -6.99
C ILE A 7 -5.37 64.30 -6.60
N LEU A 8 -5.46 63.77 -5.38
CA LEU A 8 -4.65 62.65 -4.90
C LEU A 8 -5.26 61.37 -5.37
N THR A 9 -4.70 60.77 -6.45
CA THR A 9 -5.12 59.45 -6.95
C THR A 9 -4.43 58.37 -6.08
N VAL A 10 -5.19 57.75 -5.18
CA VAL A 10 -4.73 56.57 -4.42
C VAL A 10 -4.89 55.38 -5.34
N ALA A 11 -3.78 54.90 -5.89
CA ALA A 11 -3.75 53.61 -6.62
C ALA A 11 -3.83 52.47 -5.59
N LEU A 12 -5.02 51.87 -5.43
CA LEU A 12 -5.21 50.64 -4.68
C LEU A 12 -4.63 49.49 -5.53
N THR A 13 -3.39 49.09 -5.28
CA THR A 13 -2.84 47.85 -5.80
C THR A 13 -3.50 46.71 -5.04
N LEU A 14 -4.45 46.03 -5.70
CA LEU A 14 -4.94 44.72 -5.27
C LEU A 14 -3.77 43.73 -5.36
N VAL A 15 -3.10 43.53 -4.24
CA VAL A 15 -2.25 42.33 -4.07
C VAL A 15 -3.21 41.17 -3.91
N SER A 16 -3.43 40.44 -5.02
CA SER A 16 -4.06 39.13 -4.98
C SER A 16 -3.11 38.20 -4.19
N VAL A 17 -3.38 38.07 -2.90
CA VAL A 17 -2.79 37.05 -2.06
C VAL A 17 -3.31 35.73 -2.62
N PHE A 18 -2.54 35.09 -3.49
CA PHE A 18 -2.72 33.69 -3.76
C PHE A 18 -2.48 32.98 -2.43
N SER A 19 -3.54 32.72 -1.69
CA SER A 19 -3.50 31.74 -0.63
C SER A 19 -3.16 30.42 -1.30
N VAL A 20 -1.88 30.07 -1.29
CA VAL A 20 -1.47 28.67 -1.49
C VAL A 20 -2.21 27.93 -0.38
N ASP A 21 -3.29 27.25 -0.76
CA ASP A 21 -4.01 26.35 0.12
C ASP A 21 -3.00 25.29 0.56
N ALA A 22 -2.27 25.59 1.62
CA ALA A 22 -1.28 24.71 2.23
C ALA A 22 -2.05 23.60 2.94
N ARG A 23 -2.78 22.77 2.12
CA ARG A 23 -3.43 21.58 2.65
C ARG A 23 -2.37 20.80 3.38
N LYS A 24 -2.62 20.56 4.65
CA LYS A 24 -1.75 19.80 5.51
C LYS A 24 -1.44 18.46 4.83
N LYS A 25 -0.14 18.19 4.61
CA LYS A 25 0.28 16.90 4.02
C LYS A 25 -0.21 15.77 4.91
N PRO A 26 -0.87 14.73 4.37
CA PRO A 26 -1.37 13.63 5.19
C PRO A 26 -0.24 12.83 5.82
N LEU A 27 -0.46 12.40 7.07
CA LEU A 27 0.41 11.49 7.80
C LEU A 27 0.08 10.06 7.41
N ILE A 28 1.07 9.32 6.92
CA ILE A 28 0.90 7.94 6.50
C ILE A 28 1.61 7.02 7.49
N GLY A 29 0.85 6.27 8.27
CA GLY A 29 1.38 5.25 9.15
C GLY A 29 1.86 4.04 8.36
N ILE A 30 3.11 3.64 8.55
CA ILE A 30 3.72 2.51 7.85
C ILE A 30 4.02 1.41 8.87
N ALA A 31 3.47 0.21 8.66
CA ALA A 31 3.83 -0.98 9.41
C ALA A 31 5.24 -1.44 8.99
N PRO A 32 6.24 -1.41 9.89
CA PRO A 32 7.60 -1.85 9.56
C PRO A 32 7.73 -3.37 9.59
N GLY A 33 8.86 -3.89 9.08
CA GLY A 33 9.36 -5.19 9.48
C GLY A 33 10.05 -5.12 10.84
N TYR A 34 10.44 -6.28 11.36
CA TYR A 34 11.15 -6.37 12.62
C TYR A 34 12.42 -7.21 12.47
N SER A 35 13.44 -6.90 13.27
CA SER A 35 14.60 -7.75 13.48
C SER A 35 14.62 -8.14 14.94
N GLY A 36 14.06 -9.33 15.22
CA GLY A 36 13.70 -9.71 16.58
C GLY A 36 12.64 -8.78 17.20
N ALA A 37 12.39 -8.93 18.49
CA ALA A 37 11.35 -8.16 19.19
C ALA A 37 11.73 -6.70 19.52
N SER A 38 12.96 -6.27 19.25
CA SER A 38 13.47 -4.98 19.75
C SER A 38 13.76 -3.95 18.65
N VAL A 39 13.80 -4.35 17.38
CA VAL A 39 14.21 -3.45 16.29
C VAL A 39 13.15 -3.44 15.19
N SER A 40 12.61 -2.25 14.91
CA SER A 40 11.76 -2.01 13.74
C SER A 40 12.63 -1.65 12.53
N THR A 41 12.38 -2.27 11.39
CA THR A 41 13.12 -2.05 10.14
C THR A 41 12.17 -1.63 9.02
N LEU A 42 12.58 -0.68 8.19
CA LEU A 42 11.79 -0.26 7.04
C LEU A 42 12.71 -0.03 5.84
N GLY A 43 12.42 -0.70 4.73
CA GLY A 43 13.08 -0.40 3.47
C GLY A 43 12.81 1.06 3.05
N ARG A 44 13.87 1.82 2.77
CA ARG A 44 13.79 3.25 2.46
C ARG A 44 12.84 3.56 1.29
N ALA A 45 12.72 2.64 0.33
CA ALA A 45 11.86 2.82 -0.85
C ALA A 45 10.38 3.12 -0.50
N TYR A 46 9.85 2.52 0.57
CA TYR A 46 8.48 2.80 1.05
C TYR A 46 8.30 4.26 1.48
N SER A 47 9.20 4.76 2.34
CA SER A 47 9.14 6.15 2.81
C SER A 47 9.41 7.14 1.68
N ASP A 48 10.38 6.88 0.79
CA ASP A 48 10.68 7.73 -0.35
C ASP A 48 9.48 7.85 -1.31
N ALA A 49 8.75 6.75 -1.57
CA ALA A 49 7.56 6.76 -2.41
C ALA A 49 6.44 7.64 -1.81
N ILE A 50 6.20 7.55 -0.49
CA ILE A 50 5.21 8.41 0.20
C ILE A 50 5.62 9.88 0.18
N ILE A 51 6.90 10.21 0.42
CA ILE A 51 7.41 11.58 0.38
C ILE A 51 7.23 12.17 -1.02
N ARG A 52 7.62 11.43 -2.05
CA ARG A 52 7.48 11.85 -3.46
C ARG A 52 6.01 12.03 -3.86
N ALA A 53 5.10 11.23 -3.30
CA ALA A 53 3.66 11.36 -3.50
C ALA A 53 3.02 12.53 -2.71
N GLY A 54 3.79 13.23 -1.88
CA GLY A 54 3.35 14.40 -1.11
C GLY A 54 2.76 14.09 0.27
N GLY A 55 2.95 12.87 0.79
CA GLY A 55 2.63 12.47 2.17
C GLY A 55 3.80 12.65 3.13
N ILE A 56 3.54 12.44 4.42
CA ILE A 56 4.55 12.38 5.48
C ILE A 56 4.55 10.95 6.04
N PRO A 57 5.59 10.13 5.79
CA PRO A 57 5.67 8.78 6.33
C PRO A 57 5.99 8.79 7.83
N VAL A 58 5.28 7.97 8.59
CA VAL A 58 5.51 7.74 10.02
C VAL A 58 5.61 6.24 10.26
N ILE A 59 6.75 5.79 10.75
CA ILE A 59 6.91 4.37 11.12
C ILE A 59 6.09 4.13 12.38
N LEU A 60 5.15 3.18 12.32
CA LEU A 60 4.33 2.85 13.47
C LEU A 60 5.11 2.00 14.46
N PRO A 61 4.94 2.24 15.78
CA PRO A 61 5.63 1.46 16.80
C PRO A 61 5.06 0.04 16.91
N GLN A 62 5.78 -0.83 17.59
CA GLN A 62 5.26 -2.12 18.02
C GLN A 62 4.14 -1.91 19.05
N VAL A 63 3.04 -2.65 18.88
CA VAL A 63 1.89 -2.59 19.79
C VAL A 63 1.55 -4.00 20.27
N ASN A 64 1.01 -4.09 21.48
CA ASN A 64 0.69 -5.37 22.12
C ASN A 64 -0.81 -5.60 22.31
N ASN A 65 -1.65 -4.64 21.91
CA ASN A 65 -3.11 -4.76 22.02
C ASN A 65 -3.86 -3.88 21.02
N ALA A 66 -5.14 -4.20 20.83
CA ALA A 66 -6.01 -3.51 19.86
C ALA A 66 -6.31 -2.04 20.21
N SER A 67 -6.33 -1.67 21.49
CA SER A 67 -6.54 -0.29 21.92
C SER A 67 -5.40 0.59 21.44
N MET A 68 -4.16 0.19 21.70
CA MET A 68 -2.97 0.91 21.28
C MET A 68 -2.88 1.00 19.76
N ALA A 69 -3.17 -0.09 19.03
CA ALA A 69 -3.21 -0.06 17.56
C ALA A 69 -4.24 0.97 17.05
N SER A 70 -5.42 1.02 17.67
CA SER A 70 -6.47 1.99 17.31
C SER A 70 -6.07 3.43 17.61
N GLU A 71 -5.41 3.68 18.75
CA GLU A 71 -4.92 5.01 19.11
C GLU A 71 -3.84 5.50 18.14
N MET A 72 -2.86 4.64 17.80
CA MET A 72 -1.81 4.97 16.83
C MET A 72 -2.41 5.29 15.47
N LEU A 73 -3.33 4.44 14.97
CA LEU A 73 -4.01 4.72 13.71
C LEU A 73 -4.90 5.95 13.78
N GLY A 74 -5.42 6.31 14.95
CA GLY A 74 -6.16 7.57 15.15
C GLY A 74 -5.32 8.82 14.84
N ARG A 75 -4.00 8.73 14.92
CA ARG A 75 -3.05 9.85 14.72
C ARG A 75 -2.55 10.01 13.29
N VAL A 76 -2.82 9.07 12.41
CA VAL A 76 -2.42 9.09 10.99
C VAL A 76 -3.64 9.19 10.08
N ASP A 77 -3.45 9.64 8.85
CA ASP A 77 -4.52 9.85 7.88
C ASP A 77 -4.72 8.66 6.94
N GLY A 78 -3.70 7.82 6.78
CA GLY A 78 -3.72 6.59 6.01
C GLY A 78 -2.75 5.54 6.58
N PHE A 79 -2.92 4.29 6.14
CA PHE A 79 -2.14 3.17 6.64
C PHE A 79 -1.53 2.35 5.50
N MET A 80 -0.24 2.01 5.60
CA MET A 80 0.47 1.17 4.64
C MET A 80 1.02 -0.08 5.33
N LEU A 81 0.64 -1.25 4.80
CA LEU A 81 1.23 -2.55 5.13
C LEU A 81 2.36 -2.86 4.14
N THR A 82 3.52 -3.24 4.66
CA THR A 82 4.73 -3.50 3.86
C THR A 82 4.95 -4.97 3.57
N GLY A 83 5.83 -5.26 2.62
CA GLY A 83 6.33 -6.60 2.34
C GLY A 83 7.14 -7.21 3.48
N GLY A 84 7.53 -8.48 3.36
CA GLY A 84 8.34 -9.18 4.37
C GLY A 84 8.27 -10.70 4.27
N VAL A 85 8.61 -11.38 5.37
CA VAL A 85 8.54 -12.83 5.53
C VAL A 85 7.09 -13.35 5.49
N ASP A 86 6.92 -14.67 5.48
CA ASP A 86 5.62 -15.32 5.32
C ASP A 86 4.66 -15.07 6.47
N LEU A 87 3.37 -15.17 6.19
CA LEU A 87 2.34 -15.15 7.20
C LEU A 87 2.12 -16.56 7.75
N ASN A 88 1.98 -16.67 9.08
CA ASN A 88 1.68 -17.95 9.74
C ASN A 88 0.36 -18.54 9.24
N PRO A 89 0.38 -19.77 8.66
CA PRO A 89 -0.81 -20.43 8.13
C PRO A 89 -1.92 -20.65 9.15
N ALA A 90 -1.62 -20.69 10.44
CA ALA A 90 -2.61 -20.79 11.51
C ALA A 90 -3.67 -19.66 11.45
N TYR A 91 -3.35 -18.49 10.90
CA TYR A 91 -4.31 -17.39 10.75
C TYR A 91 -5.43 -17.66 9.75
N TYR A 92 -5.26 -18.64 8.84
CA TYR A 92 -6.28 -19.11 7.90
C TYR A 92 -6.58 -20.61 8.03
N GLY A 93 -6.27 -21.19 9.21
CA GLY A 93 -6.70 -22.54 9.60
C GLY A 93 -5.92 -23.69 8.95
N GLU A 94 -4.73 -23.42 8.40
CA GLU A 94 -3.86 -24.42 7.80
C GLU A 94 -2.63 -24.69 8.69
N ALA A 95 -2.05 -25.90 8.57
CA ALA A 95 -0.72 -26.22 9.11
C ALA A 95 0.38 -25.70 8.16
N ILE A 96 1.60 -25.57 8.67
CA ILE A 96 2.77 -25.22 7.83
C ILE A 96 2.96 -26.32 6.78
N TRP A 97 3.03 -25.92 5.51
CA TRP A 97 3.11 -26.83 4.36
C TRP A 97 4.45 -27.56 4.29
N ASN A 98 5.54 -26.84 4.41
CA ASN A 98 6.89 -27.39 4.35
C ASN A 98 7.92 -26.39 4.91
N GLU A 99 9.21 -26.70 4.81
CA GLU A 99 10.33 -25.92 5.31
C GLU A 99 10.60 -24.59 4.57
N THR A 100 9.91 -24.32 3.47
CA THR A 100 10.05 -23.03 2.76
C THR A 100 9.31 -21.90 3.46
N VAL A 101 8.40 -22.22 4.39
CA VAL A 101 7.57 -21.24 5.10
C VAL A 101 8.34 -20.65 6.28
N GLU A 102 8.70 -19.38 6.16
CA GLU A 102 9.45 -18.61 7.17
C GLU A 102 8.53 -17.59 7.86
N ILE A 103 8.13 -17.87 9.10
CA ILE A 103 7.18 -17.02 9.84
C ILE A 103 7.85 -16.18 10.91
N ASP A 104 7.29 -14.99 11.14
CA ASP A 104 7.60 -14.12 12.29
C ASP A 104 6.32 -13.89 13.10
N HIS A 105 6.11 -14.68 14.14
CA HIS A 105 4.95 -14.61 15.02
C HIS A 105 4.75 -13.22 15.66
N HIS A 106 5.86 -12.53 15.96
CA HIS A 106 5.81 -11.22 16.56
C HIS A 106 5.24 -10.21 15.59
N ARG A 107 5.76 -10.21 14.35
CA ARG A 107 5.28 -9.37 13.27
C ARG A 107 3.83 -9.66 12.92
N ASP A 108 3.46 -10.94 12.79
CA ASP A 108 2.09 -11.34 12.47
C ASP A 108 1.09 -10.75 13.48
N THR A 109 1.40 -10.88 14.78
CA THR A 109 0.54 -10.36 15.86
C THR A 109 0.32 -8.85 15.71
N ILE A 110 1.39 -8.08 15.52
CA ILE A 110 1.34 -6.62 15.44
C ILE A 110 0.60 -6.17 14.17
N ASP A 111 0.96 -6.76 13.02
CA ASP A 111 0.37 -6.38 11.73
C ASP A 111 -1.13 -6.72 11.68
N VAL A 112 -1.56 -7.85 12.27
CA VAL A 112 -2.98 -8.21 12.41
C VAL A 112 -3.73 -7.20 13.28
N LEU A 113 -3.14 -6.74 14.41
CA LEU A 113 -3.74 -5.71 15.24
C LEU A 113 -3.96 -4.41 14.48
N TYR A 114 -2.93 -3.95 13.74
CA TYR A 114 -3.04 -2.74 12.92
C TYR A 114 -4.02 -2.91 11.76
N ALA A 115 -3.99 -4.03 11.04
CA ALA A 115 -4.90 -4.27 9.91
C ALA A 115 -6.37 -4.25 10.37
N LYS A 116 -6.70 -4.94 11.47
CA LYS A 116 -8.04 -4.92 12.06
C LYS A 116 -8.49 -3.51 12.49
N ALA A 117 -7.59 -2.75 13.11
CA ALA A 117 -7.88 -1.38 13.52
C ALA A 117 -8.07 -0.44 12.31
N ALA A 118 -7.27 -0.58 11.25
CA ALA A 118 -7.39 0.19 10.01
C ALA A 118 -8.71 -0.09 9.29
N LEU A 119 -9.10 -1.36 9.16
CA LEU A 119 -10.39 -1.75 8.59
C LEU A 119 -11.56 -1.16 9.39
N LYS A 120 -11.50 -1.24 10.73
CA LYS A 120 -12.54 -0.68 11.60
C LYS A 120 -12.64 0.85 11.49
N SER A 121 -11.54 1.54 11.35
CA SER A 121 -11.49 3.02 11.25
C SER A 121 -11.83 3.54 9.86
N ARG A 122 -11.94 2.67 8.85
CA ARG A 122 -12.11 3.01 7.44
C ARG A 122 -11.08 3.98 6.87
N LYS A 123 -9.88 4.04 7.46
CA LYS A 123 -8.79 4.81 6.88
C LYS A 123 -8.35 4.20 5.55
N PRO A 124 -7.85 5.01 4.61
CA PRO A 124 -7.25 4.49 3.39
C PRO A 124 -6.14 3.49 3.71
N ILE A 125 -6.14 2.35 3.00
CA ILE A 125 -5.15 1.27 3.16
C ILE A 125 -4.48 1.01 1.81
N LEU A 126 -3.14 1.04 1.80
CA LEU A 126 -2.31 0.47 0.75
C LEU A 126 -1.54 -0.71 1.34
N ALA A 127 -1.71 -1.90 0.76
CA ALA A 127 -1.03 -3.12 1.20
C ALA A 127 -0.13 -3.67 0.09
N ILE A 128 1.12 -4.02 0.43
CA ILE A 128 2.15 -4.41 -0.54
C ILE A 128 2.73 -5.78 -0.15
N CYS A 129 2.74 -6.72 -1.10
CA CYS A 129 3.33 -8.05 -1.00
C CYS A 129 2.79 -8.81 0.23
N ARG A 130 3.61 -9.09 1.26
CA ARG A 130 3.12 -9.69 2.50
C ARG A 130 1.92 -8.93 3.11
N GLY A 131 1.91 -7.59 2.99
CA GLY A 131 0.79 -6.78 3.46
C GLY A 131 -0.52 -7.09 2.73
N GLU A 132 -0.47 -7.33 1.43
CA GLU A 132 -1.58 -7.80 0.61
C GLU A 132 -2.09 -9.16 1.11
N GLN A 133 -1.19 -10.13 1.29
CA GLN A 133 -1.50 -11.47 1.77
C GLN A 133 -2.15 -11.45 3.16
N LEU A 134 -1.55 -10.73 4.10
CA LEU A 134 -2.09 -10.56 5.46
C LEU A 134 -3.48 -9.93 5.45
N LEU A 135 -3.69 -8.89 4.64
CA LEU A 135 -4.97 -8.21 4.58
C LEU A 135 -6.07 -9.12 4.03
N ASN A 136 -5.77 -9.93 3.00
CA ASN A 136 -6.70 -10.96 2.51
C ASN A 136 -7.10 -11.95 3.60
N VAL A 137 -6.13 -12.44 4.37
CA VAL A 137 -6.36 -13.38 5.48
C VAL A 137 -7.19 -12.75 6.60
N VAL A 138 -6.88 -11.52 6.99
CA VAL A 138 -7.67 -10.77 8.00
C VAL A 138 -9.11 -10.56 7.56
N LEU A 139 -9.35 -10.48 6.27
CA LEU A 139 -10.69 -10.37 5.67
C LEU A 139 -11.38 -11.72 5.47
N GLY A 140 -10.71 -12.85 5.71
CA GLY A 140 -11.27 -14.20 5.68
C GLY A 140 -10.85 -15.08 4.50
N GLY A 141 -9.90 -14.62 3.69
CA GLY A 141 -9.28 -15.41 2.63
C GLY A 141 -8.17 -16.35 3.11
N SER A 142 -7.49 -17.02 2.16
CA SER A 142 -6.36 -17.92 2.45
C SER A 142 -5.23 -17.74 1.42
N LEU A 143 -4.09 -18.42 1.66
CA LEU A 143 -2.89 -18.30 0.84
C LEU A 143 -2.44 -19.65 0.28
N PHE A 144 -1.80 -19.64 -0.89
CA PHE A 144 -0.79 -20.61 -1.25
C PHE A 144 0.45 -20.31 -0.41
N GLN A 145 0.93 -21.31 0.30
CA GLN A 145 2.11 -21.17 1.17
C GLN A 145 3.42 -21.29 0.39
N ASP A 146 3.38 -21.95 -0.77
CA ASP A 146 4.53 -22.10 -1.67
C ASP A 146 4.04 -22.34 -3.09
N LEU A 147 4.09 -21.32 -3.93
CA LEU A 147 3.62 -21.39 -5.32
C LEU A 147 4.30 -22.50 -6.12
N PRO A 148 5.65 -22.70 -6.04
CA PRO A 148 6.31 -23.76 -6.81
C PRO A 148 5.74 -25.16 -6.56
N THR A 149 5.30 -25.45 -5.36
CA THR A 149 4.79 -26.80 -5.00
C THR A 149 3.27 -26.91 -4.99
N GLN A 150 2.55 -25.83 -4.69
CA GLN A 150 1.08 -25.86 -4.56
C GLN A 150 0.36 -25.38 -5.82
N LYS A 151 1.02 -24.56 -6.65
CA LYS A 151 0.48 -24.01 -7.90
C LYS A 151 1.61 -23.86 -8.93
N PRO A 152 2.24 -24.95 -9.37
CA PRO A 152 3.32 -24.87 -10.36
C PRO A 152 2.82 -24.21 -11.65
N GLY A 153 3.63 -23.34 -12.23
CA GLY A 153 3.33 -22.58 -13.44
C GLY A 153 4.61 -22.07 -14.10
N ASP A 154 4.44 -21.41 -15.26
CA ASP A 154 5.55 -20.91 -16.06
C ASP A 154 6.00 -19.49 -15.65
N VAL A 155 5.25 -18.82 -14.76
CA VAL A 155 5.58 -17.49 -14.26
C VAL A 155 6.52 -17.58 -13.07
N THR A 156 7.62 -16.81 -13.12
CA THR A 156 8.56 -16.73 -12.00
C THR A 156 8.13 -15.63 -11.03
N HIS A 157 7.59 -16.03 -9.87
CA HIS A 157 7.14 -15.10 -8.81
C HIS A 157 8.23 -14.71 -7.81
N ARG A 158 9.41 -15.31 -7.88
CA ARG A 158 10.57 -14.97 -7.03
C ARG A 158 11.80 -14.69 -7.88
N GLN A 159 11.87 -13.46 -8.42
CA GLN A 159 12.99 -13.04 -9.26
C GLN A 159 14.31 -13.00 -8.49
N LYS A 160 15.40 -13.29 -9.23
CA LYS A 160 16.79 -13.18 -8.72
C LYS A 160 17.49 -11.91 -9.24
N THR A 161 16.80 -11.19 -10.13
CA THR A 161 17.30 -9.93 -10.73
C THR A 161 16.98 -8.74 -9.81
N ASP A 162 17.50 -7.55 -10.17
CA ASP A 162 17.24 -6.32 -9.42
C ASP A 162 15.73 -6.01 -9.38
N SER A 163 15.20 -5.82 -8.18
CA SER A 163 13.78 -5.59 -7.92
C SER A 163 13.23 -4.27 -8.48
N ARG A 164 14.10 -3.39 -8.98
CA ARG A 164 13.68 -2.16 -9.68
C ARG A 164 13.12 -2.45 -11.07
N PHE A 165 13.37 -3.62 -11.63
CA PHE A 165 12.95 -4.00 -12.97
C PHE A 165 11.88 -5.09 -12.94
N PRO A 166 10.91 -5.02 -13.86
CA PRO A 166 9.85 -6.02 -13.94
C PRO A 166 10.36 -7.36 -14.48
N THR A 167 9.61 -8.44 -14.20
CA THR A 167 9.94 -9.80 -14.65
C THR A 167 8.77 -10.54 -15.26
N HIS A 168 7.53 -10.11 -15.02
CA HIS A 168 6.36 -10.70 -15.67
C HIS A 168 5.25 -9.65 -15.84
N SER A 169 4.31 -9.97 -16.72
CA SER A 169 3.12 -9.14 -16.93
C SER A 169 2.00 -9.51 -15.98
N ILE A 170 1.15 -8.52 -15.65
CA ILE A 170 -0.15 -8.71 -15.01
C ILE A 170 -1.25 -8.17 -15.90
N ILE A 171 -2.44 -8.76 -15.81
CA ILE A 171 -3.65 -8.35 -16.54
C ILE A 171 -4.54 -7.62 -15.52
N LEU A 172 -5.00 -6.41 -15.88
CA LEU A 172 -5.82 -5.58 -15.01
C LEU A 172 -7.30 -5.73 -15.35
N GLU A 173 -8.14 -5.81 -14.31
CA GLU A 173 -9.59 -5.73 -14.44
C GLU A 173 -10.01 -4.31 -14.85
N GLU A 174 -10.72 -4.15 -15.98
CA GLU A 174 -11.02 -2.84 -16.58
C GLU A 174 -11.90 -1.93 -15.70
N ASN A 175 -12.60 -2.48 -14.72
CA ASN A 175 -13.43 -1.72 -13.77
C ASN A 175 -12.69 -1.43 -12.44
N SER A 176 -11.41 -1.82 -12.33
CA SER A 176 -10.65 -1.64 -11.10
C SER A 176 -10.11 -0.21 -10.95
N ARG A 177 -9.94 0.20 -9.70
CA ARG A 177 -9.23 1.45 -9.36
C ARG A 177 -7.80 1.43 -9.86
N LEU A 178 -7.13 0.27 -9.77
CA LEU A 178 -5.76 0.10 -10.26
C LEU A 178 -5.69 0.39 -11.77
N PHE A 179 -6.65 -0.10 -12.56
CA PHE A 179 -6.74 0.20 -13.99
C PHE A 179 -6.84 1.71 -14.27
N GLU A 180 -7.71 2.42 -13.54
CA GLU A 180 -7.84 3.87 -13.67
C GLU A 180 -6.56 4.61 -13.26
N ILE A 181 -5.95 4.25 -12.12
CA ILE A 181 -4.71 4.85 -11.62
C ILE A 181 -3.56 4.69 -12.64
N MET A 182 -3.47 3.52 -13.27
CA MET A 182 -2.39 3.19 -14.20
C MET A 182 -2.69 3.61 -15.65
N GLY A 183 -3.64 4.53 -15.84
CA GLY A 183 -3.93 5.14 -17.15
C GLY A 183 -4.67 4.21 -18.12
N ARG A 184 -5.52 3.34 -17.60
CA ARG A 184 -6.37 2.39 -18.33
C ARG A 184 -5.60 1.41 -19.21
N ARG A 185 -4.43 1.03 -18.75
CA ARG A 185 -3.62 -0.02 -19.41
C ARG A 185 -4.17 -1.39 -19.03
N LYS A 186 -4.40 -2.25 -20.00
CA LYS A 186 -4.92 -3.63 -19.79
C LYS A 186 -3.87 -4.56 -19.21
N SER A 187 -2.60 -4.25 -19.38
CA SER A 187 -1.48 -5.03 -18.86
C SER A 187 -0.38 -4.11 -18.37
N LEU A 188 0.32 -4.56 -17.33
CA LEU A 188 1.50 -3.90 -16.77
C LEU A 188 2.60 -4.94 -16.56
N GLU A 189 3.84 -4.50 -16.69
CA GLU A 189 5.00 -5.32 -16.33
C GLU A 189 5.38 -5.02 -14.87
N VAL A 190 5.48 -6.06 -14.01
CA VAL A 190 5.74 -5.93 -12.58
C VAL A 190 6.95 -6.74 -12.13
N ASN A 191 7.56 -6.32 -11.02
CA ASN A 191 8.55 -7.10 -10.30
C ASN A 191 7.86 -8.13 -9.39
N SER A 192 8.60 -9.17 -9.00
CA SER A 192 8.02 -10.26 -8.21
C SER A 192 9.04 -10.83 -7.24
N LEU A 193 8.72 -10.77 -5.95
CA LEU A 193 9.63 -11.14 -4.86
C LEU A 193 8.95 -12.04 -3.82
N HIS A 194 8.02 -12.89 -4.25
CA HIS A 194 7.23 -13.73 -3.35
C HIS A 194 7.20 -15.18 -3.81
N HIS A 195 6.97 -16.10 -2.91
CA HIS A 195 6.64 -17.49 -3.19
C HIS A 195 5.29 -17.89 -2.59
N GLN A 196 4.71 -17.04 -1.74
CA GLN A 196 3.33 -17.13 -1.28
C GLN A 196 2.43 -16.21 -2.11
N ALA A 197 1.14 -16.53 -2.21
CA ALA A 197 0.14 -15.69 -2.87
C ALA A 197 -1.27 -16.00 -2.37
N VAL A 198 -2.23 -15.14 -2.67
CA VAL A 198 -3.65 -15.38 -2.40
C VAL A 198 -4.12 -16.66 -3.12
N LYS A 199 -4.73 -17.59 -2.34
CA LYS A 199 -5.35 -18.83 -2.81
C LYS A 199 -6.87 -18.67 -2.92
N VAL A 200 -7.49 -18.22 -1.83
CA VAL A 200 -8.91 -17.87 -1.80
C VAL A 200 -9.00 -16.38 -1.51
N LEU A 201 -9.50 -15.64 -2.49
CA LEU A 201 -9.77 -14.22 -2.32
C LEU A 201 -10.98 -14.03 -1.41
N SER A 202 -10.88 -13.15 -0.43
CA SER A 202 -11.98 -12.81 0.47
C SER A 202 -13.18 -12.24 -0.30
N ASP A 203 -14.41 -12.55 0.14
CA ASP A 203 -15.65 -11.98 -0.39
C ASP A 203 -15.84 -10.48 -0.11
N LYS A 204 -14.97 -9.89 0.71
CA LYS A 204 -14.96 -8.45 1.06
C LYS A 204 -14.08 -7.62 0.13
N VAL A 205 -13.49 -8.23 -0.87
CA VAL A 205 -12.63 -7.56 -1.85
C VAL A 205 -12.97 -8.03 -3.27
N GLU A 206 -12.59 -7.23 -4.25
CA GLU A 206 -12.76 -7.50 -5.68
C GLU A 206 -11.38 -7.64 -6.33
N LEU A 207 -11.22 -8.62 -7.24
CA LEU A 207 -10.00 -8.79 -8.02
C LEU A 207 -9.73 -7.51 -8.83
N ALA A 208 -8.47 -7.05 -8.83
CA ALA A 208 -8.03 -5.90 -9.59
C ALA A 208 -6.96 -6.24 -10.64
N ALA A 209 -6.14 -7.27 -10.38
CA ALA A 209 -5.18 -7.78 -11.35
C ALA A 209 -4.77 -9.23 -11.04
N TYR A 210 -4.33 -9.94 -12.07
CA TYR A 210 -3.81 -11.31 -11.98
C TYR A 210 -2.69 -11.53 -13.00
N SER A 211 -1.78 -12.46 -12.72
CA SER A 211 -0.73 -12.91 -13.63
C SER A 211 -1.27 -13.92 -14.66
N PRO A 212 -0.56 -14.18 -15.77
CA PRO A 212 -1.01 -15.12 -16.81
C PRO A 212 -1.30 -16.54 -16.31
N ASP A 213 -0.66 -16.98 -15.23
CA ASP A 213 -0.92 -18.27 -14.58
C ASP A 213 -2.06 -18.21 -13.53
N GLY A 214 -2.76 -17.07 -13.46
CA GLY A 214 -3.94 -16.85 -12.61
C GLY A 214 -3.65 -16.65 -11.12
N VAL A 215 -2.43 -16.24 -10.76
CA VAL A 215 -2.13 -15.77 -9.40
C VAL A 215 -2.71 -14.37 -9.23
N VAL A 216 -3.37 -14.11 -8.09
CA VAL A 216 -3.87 -12.78 -7.73
C VAL A 216 -2.69 -11.85 -7.50
N GLU A 217 -2.67 -10.73 -8.23
CA GLU A 217 -1.60 -9.73 -8.17
C GLU A 217 -2.07 -8.38 -7.61
N ALA A 218 -3.38 -8.15 -7.59
CA ALA A 218 -3.98 -7.02 -6.89
C ALA A 218 -5.46 -7.25 -6.62
N TYR A 219 -5.96 -6.62 -5.56
CA TYR A 219 -7.38 -6.56 -5.24
C TYR A 219 -7.76 -5.25 -4.54
N GLU A 220 -9.04 -4.93 -4.49
CA GLU A 220 -9.62 -3.72 -3.92
C GLU A 220 -10.75 -4.02 -2.95
N GLY A 221 -11.00 -3.11 -1.99
CA GLY A 221 -12.13 -3.25 -1.08
C GLY A 221 -13.48 -3.03 -1.76
N THR A 222 -14.47 -3.88 -1.44
CA THR A 222 -15.87 -3.71 -1.89
C THR A 222 -16.59 -2.57 -1.15
N ASP A 223 -16.21 -2.24 0.09
CA ASP A 223 -16.79 -1.10 0.84
C ASP A 223 -16.30 0.23 0.23
N LYS A 224 -17.17 0.87 -0.54
CA LYS A 224 -16.85 2.15 -1.22
C LYS A 224 -16.59 3.32 -0.27
N ARG A 225 -16.86 3.17 1.05
CA ARG A 225 -16.54 4.16 2.10
C ARG A 225 -15.09 4.10 2.55
N GLN A 226 -14.33 3.08 2.12
CA GLN A 226 -12.91 2.93 2.41
C GLN A 226 -12.12 2.80 1.11
N TRP A 227 -11.06 3.59 0.97
CA TRP A 227 -10.08 3.37 -0.06
C TRP A 227 -9.14 2.24 0.38
N LEU A 228 -9.23 1.10 -0.28
CA LEU A 228 -8.38 -0.06 -0.03
C LEU A 228 -7.86 -0.57 -1.38
N LEU A 229 -6.55 -0.65 -1.50
CA LEU A 229 -5.86 -1.27 -2.63
C LEU A 229 -4.72 -2.12 -2.09
N ALA A 230 -4.63 -3.34 -2.56
CA ALA A 230 -3.58 -4.28 -2.21
C ALA A 230 -2.91 -4.82 -3.49
N VAL A 231 -1.59 -4.90 -3.47
CA VAL A 231 -0.79 -5.37 -4.61
C VAL A 231 0.26 -6.37 -4.14
N GLN A 232 0.45 -7.44 -4.91
CA GLN A 232 1.41 -8.49 -4.59
C GLN A 232 2.84 -8.12 -4.97
N PHE A 233 3.01 -7.35 -6.04
CA PHE A 233 4.29 -6.82 -6.49
C PHE A 233 4.77 -5.63 -5.64
N HIS A 234 5.97 -5.12 -5.92
CA HIS A 234 6.63 -4.06 -5.16
C HIS A 234 6.72 -2.73 -5.93
N PRO A 235 5.65 -1.91 -5.97
CA PRO A 235 5.66 -0.64 -6.70
C PRO A 235 6.67 0.37 -6.12
N GLU A 236 7.01 0.29 -4.82
CA GLU A 236 8.02 1.14 -4.19
C GLU A 236 9.42 0.90 -4.74
N GLN A 237 9.69 -0.30 -5.29
CA GLN A 237 10.95 -0.58 -5.97
C GLN A 237 10.89 -0.13 -7.43
N LEU A 238 9.77 -0.38 -8.12
CA LEU A 238 9.57 -0.02 -9.52
C LEU A 238 9.67 1.51 -9.74
N VAL A 239 9.14 2.31 -8.82
CA VAL A 239 9.18 3.79 -8.91
C VAL A 239 10.62 4.35 -8.95
N ARG A 240 11.61 3.55 -8.60
CA ARG A 240 13.04 3.94 -8.65
C ARG A 240 13.61 3.86 -10.07
N ALA A 241 13.00 3.11 -10.97
CA ALA A 241 13.39 2.99 -12.37
C ALA A 241 12.37 3.63 -13.34
N ASP A 242 11.07 3.61 -12.99
CA ASP A 242 9.99 4.17 -13.78
C ASP A 242 9.05 5.01 -12.89
N GLU A 243 9.08 6.32 -13.09
CA GLU A 243 8.26 7.28 -12.31
C GLU A 243 6.75 7.11 -12.51
N SER A 244 6.30 6.43 -13.56
CA SER A 244 4.87 6.18 -13.79
C SER A 244 4.20 5.44 -12.63
N TRP A 245 4.96 4.60 -11.91
CA TRP A 245 4.51 3.90 -10.70
C TRP A 245 4.20 4.82 -9.51
N LEU A 246 4.70 6.07 -9.54
CA LEU A 246 4.35 7.04 -8.51
C LEU A 246 2.86 7.36 -8.48
N ALA A 247 2.14 7.18 -9.60
CA ALA A 247 0.70 7.40 -9.70
C ALA A 247 -0.09 6.61 -8.65
N LEU A 248 0.34 5.37 -8.32
CA LEU A 248 -0.29 4.53 -7.30
C LEU A 248 -0.17 5.19 -5.91
N PHE A 249 1.02 5.64 -5.53
CA PHE A 249 1.25 6.31 -4.25
C PHE A 249 0.56 7.67 -4.18
N MET A 250 0.53 8.42 -5.29
CA MET A 250 -0.20 9.69 -5.38
C MET A 250 -1.71 9.50 -5.18
N ALA A 251 -2.29 8.44 -5.76
CA ALA A 251 -3.71 8.10 -5.58
C ALA A 251 -4.00 7.74 -4.12
N PHE A 252 -3.14 6.94 -3.48
CA PHE A 252 -3.24 6.61 -2.05
C PHE A 252 -3.14 7.85 -1.16
N VAL A 253 -2.10 8.67 -1.33
CA VAL A 253 -1.90 9.91 -0.54
C VAL A 253 -3.04 10.90 -0.75
N LYS A 254 -3.60 10.97 -1.96
CA LYS A 254 -4.80 11.78 -2.25
C LYS A 254 -6.03 11.28 -1.48
N ALA A 255 -6.21 9.98 -1.37
CA ALA A 255 -7.32 9.40 -0.61
C ALA A 255 -7.21 9.64 0.91
N CYS A 256 -6.01 9.96 1.42
CA CYS A 256 -5.74 10.27 2.83
C CYS A 256 -5.98 11.76 3.19
N ARG A 257 -6.46 12.58 2.28
CA ARG A 257 -6.78 14.01 2.48
C ARG A 257 -8.27 14.17 2.81
#